data_db4d91152473ec7dbb1fc090ff452d9f
#
_entry.id   db4d91152473ec7dbb1fc090ff452d9f
#
_cell.length_a   1.000
_cell.length_b   1.000
_cell.length_c   1.000
_cell.angle_alpha   90.00
_cell.angle_beta   90.00
_cell.angle_gamma   90.00
#
_symmetry.space_group_name_H-M   'P 1'
#
loop_
_entity.id
_entity.type
_entity.pdbx_description
1 polymer ?
#
loop_
_entity_poly.entity_id
_entity_poly.type
_entity_poly.pdbx_seq_one_letter_code
_entity_poly.pdbx_strand_id
1 'polypeptide(L)'
;GKFVETGLKRMKVKFATTKEEQNSIIAKYSIDLLDEVHLYDSNLWAAKIANPQKRMSKPFFIGFAILDMSKYIIYDFYYNVLKRNMENVCLLGQDTDSLIVKIKDKNRVFKLCELYKYFDFSELDHSSSLYHDLEEYYNEHIDKREFGSFDSFVNLNKKVPGPIFKDEHQGNRIVEFAGLKPKMYCIVDEKDVVHNAAKGVPRSMCVNGLNVCVKNMELYKKTLFPENKVDAKMVGEFSRINNRGMKISTVKQKKIMFTALDNKRYVCEDNVHTLAWGHYSIPVDENAKYCDVNRG
;
A
#
# COMPACT_ATOMS: atom_id res chain seq x y z
N GLY A 1 9.27 -0.99 -8.48
CA GLY A 1 8.51 -2.26 -8.50
C GLY A 1 8.68 -3.05 -9.80
N LYS A 2 8.67 -2.41 -10.98
CA LYS A 2 8.72 -3.10 -12.29
C LYS A 2 10.00 -3.91 -12.51
N PHE A 3 11.14 -3.49 -12.00
CA PHE A 3 12.40 -4.24 -12.13
C PHE A 3 12.45 -5.50 -11.27
N VAL A 4 11.74 -5.54 -10.15
CA VAL A 4 11.65 -6.71 -9.26
C VAL A 4 10.35 -7.50 -9.44
N GLU A 5 9.55 -7.17 -10.46
CA GLU A 5 8.32 -7.91 -10.77
C GLU A 5 8.66 -9.33 -11.22
N THR A 6 8.10 -10.32 -10.53
CA THR A 6 8.26 -11.72 -10.95
C THR A 6 7.53 -12.01 -12.25
N GLY A 7 8.24 -12.47 -13.26
CA GLY A 7 7.67 -12.96 -14.53
C GLY A 7 7.12 -14.38 -14.45
N LEU A 8 7.27 -15.06 -13.29
CA LEU A 8 6.95 -16.48 -13.14
C LEU A 8 5.45 -16.79 -13.37
N LYS A 9 4.58 -15.85 -13.05
CA LYS A 9 3.12 -16.02 -13.16
C LYS A 9 2.53 -15.56 -14.50
N ARG A 10 3.36 -15.10 -15.44
CA ARG A 10 2.86 -14.69 -16.75
C ARG A 10 2.56 -15.91 -17.58
N MET A 11 1.29 -16.05 -17.91
CA MET A 11 0.76 -17.10 -18.76
C MET A 11 0.84 -16.66 -20.23
N LYS A 12 1.27 -17.54 -21.11
CA LYS A 12 1.18 -17.34 -22.56
C LYS A 12 0.05 -18.24 -23.06
N VAL A 13 -1.00 -17.62 -23.57
CA VAL A 13 -2.14 -18.34 -24.15
C VAL A 13 -2.19 -18.03 -25.65
N LYS A 14 -2.46 -19.06 -26.46
CA LYS A 14 -2.72 -18.97 -27.88
C LYS A 14 -4.14 -19.46 -28.16
N PHE A 15 -4.81 -18.75 -29.04
CA PHE A 15 -6.15 -19.09 -29.51
C PHE A 15 -6.11 -19.56 -30.97
N ALA A 16 -6.98 -20.47 -31.29
CA ALA A 16 -7.21 -20.93 -32.67
C ALA A 16 -8.71 -21.09 -32.91
N THR A 17 -9.14 -20.72 -34.10
CA THR A 17 -10.52 -20.81 -34.55
C THR A 17 -10.69 -21.88 -35.62
N THR A 18 -9.59 -22.28 -36.25
CA THR A 18 -9.57 -23.33 -37.29
C THR A 18 -8.62 -24.47 -36.95
N LYS A 19 -8.77 -25.62 -37.58
CA LYS A 19 -7.86 -26.75 -37.44
C LYS A 19 -6.46 -26.46 -37.93
N GLU A 20 -6.31 -25.67 -38.97
CA GLU A 20 -5.04 -25.26 -39.54
C GLU A 20 -4.26 -24.43 -38.54
N GLU A 21 -4.93 -23.48 -37.85
CA GLU A 21 -4.32 -22.67 -36.78
C GLU A 21 -3.93 -23.55 -35.59
N GLN A 22 -4.77 -24.51 -35.18
CA GLN A 22 -4.45 -25.46 -34.11
C GLN A 22 -3.18 -26.25 -34.47
N ASN A 23 -3.11 -26.83 -35.65
CA ASN A 23 -1.97 -27.58 -36.12
C ASN A 23 -0.70 -26.73 -36.18
N SER A 24 -0.81 -25.48 -36.63
CA SER A 24 0.28 -24.53 -36.65
C SER A 24 0.82 -24.23 -35.21
N ILE A 25 -0.05 -24.09 -34.23
CA ILE A 25 0.35 -23.89 -32.84
C ILE A 25 1.02 -25.14 -32.30
N ILE A 26 0.47 -26.33 -32.53
CA ILE A 26 1.02 -27.62 -32.10
C ILE A 26 2.41 -27.83 -32.72
N ALA A 27 2.54 -27.60 -34.02
CA ALA A 27 3.84 -27.72 -34.72
C ALA A 27 4.89 -26.76 -34.18
N LYS A 28 4.46 -25.52 -33.86
CA LYS A 28 5.40 -24.48 -33.38
C LYS A 28 5.91 -24.70 -31.96
N TYR A 29 5.06 -25.21 -31.08
CA TYR A 29 5.40 -25.31 -29.63
C TYR A 29 5.65 -26.75 -29.17
N SER A 30 5.45 -27.74 -29.99
CA SER A 30 5.33 -29.17 -29.67
C SER A 30 4.27 -29.48 -28.59
N ILE A 31 3.84 -30.72 -28.56
CA ILE A 31 2.79 -31.13 -27.62
C ILE A 31 3.26 -31.07 -26.16
N ASP A 32 4.54 -31.27 -25.91
CA ASP A 32 5.15 -31.29 -24.57
C ASP A 32 5.18 -29.90 -23.91
N LEU A 33 5.08 -28.84 -24.70
CA LEU A 33 5.01 -27.47 -24.20
C LEU A 33 3.57 -26.96 -24.02
N LEU A 34 2.58 -27.76 -24.38
CA LEU A 34 1.16 -27.44 -24.15
C LEU A 34 0.80 -27.89 -22.71
N ASP A 35 0.83 -26.95 -21.77
CA ASP A 35 0.54 -27.21 -20.35
C ASP A 35 -0.95 -27.52 -20.12
N GLU A 36 -1.82 -26.80 -20.84
CA GLU A 36 -3.26 -26.93 -20.69
C GLU A 36 -3.95 -26.55 -22.00
N VAL A 37 -4.87 -27.39 -22.46
CA VAL A 37 -5.64 -27.15 -23.67
C VAL A 37 -7.13 -27.11 -23.31
N HIS A 38 -7.85 -26.16 -23.86
CA HIS A 38 -9.27 -25.98 -23.63
C HIS A 38 -10.02 -25.74 -24.92
N LEU A 39 -11.07 -26.52 -25.12
CA LEU A 39 -12.04 -26.31 -26.18
C LEU A 39 -13.24 -25.59 -25.57
N TYR A 40 -13.44 -24.32 -25.94
CA TYR A 40 -14.56 -23.53 -25.43
C TYR A 40 -15.83 -23.78 -26.24
N ASP A 41 -15.67 -23.95 -27.56
CA ASP A 41 -16.74 -24.24 -28.52
C ASP A 41 -16.11 -24.92 -29.72
N SER A 42 -16.97 -25.41 -30.67
CA SER A 42 -16.53 -26.00 -31.94
C SER A 42 -15.51 -25.16 -32.71
N ASN A 43 -15.58 -23.83 -32.56
CA ASN A 43 -14.78 -22.86 -33.30
C ASN A 43 -13.80 -22.07 -32.39
N LEU A 44 -13.60 -22.44 -31.13
CA LEU A 44 -12.69 -21.74 -30.27
C LEU A 44 -11.89 -22.69 -29.41
N TRP A 45 -10.63 -22.83 -29.74
CA TRP A 45 -9.64 -23.59 -29.04
C TRP A 45 -8.58 -22.68 -28.40
N ALA A 46 -8.14 -22.97 -27.19
CA ALA A 46 -7.11 -22.24 -26.51
C ALA A 46 -6.07 -23.17 -25.90
N ALA A 47 -4.80 -22.82 -26.05
CA ALA A 47 -3.69 -23.54 -25.46
C ALA A 47 -2.85 -22.63 -24.58
N LYS A 48 -2.63 -23.07 -23.36
CA LYS A 48 -1.65 -22.48 -22.43
C LYS A 48 -0.29 -23.08 -22.74
N ILE A 49 0.66 -22.23 -23.06
CA ILE A 49 2.02 -22.64 -23.41
C ILE A 49 2.87 -22.62 -22.15
N ALA A 50 3.45 -23.74 -21.78
CA ALA A 50 4.50 -23.80 -20.78
C ALA A 50 5.73 -23.02 -21.25
N ASN A 51 6.35 -22.30 -20.34
CA ASN A 51 7.59 -21.59 -20.61
C ASN A 51 8.68 -22.15 -19.70
N PRO A 52 9.36 -23.24 -20.11
CA PRO A 52 10.35 -23.91 -19.29
C PRO A 52 11.61 -23.06 -19.04
N GLN A 53 11.87 -22.11 -19.92
CA GLN A 53 12.99 -21.18 -19.78
C GLN A 53 12.52 -19.76 -19.64
N LYS A 54 12.74 -19.16 -18.49
CA LYS A 54 12.44 -17.74 -18.26
C LYS A 54 13.72 -16.93 -18.33
N ARG A 55 13.79 -16.05 -19.32
CA ARG A 55 14.86 -15.07 -19.40
C ARG A 55 14.66 -14.02 -18.32
N MET A 56 15.58 -13.96 -17.37
CA MET A 56 15.65 -12.89 -16.36
C MET A 56 16.33 -11.66 -16.97
N SER A 57 15.62 -10.95 -17.86
CA SER A 57 16.17 -9.81 -18.59
C SER A 57 16.02 -8.48 -17.85
N LYS A 58 15.30 -8.46 -16.71
CA LYS A 58 15.13 -7.24 -15.93
C LYS A 58 16.30 -7.06 -14.96
N PRO A 59 16.85 -5.84 -14.83
CA PRO A 59 17.93 -5.55 -13.89
C PRO A 59 17.35 -5.46 -12.46
N PHE A 60 17.02 -6.60 -11.85
CA PHE A 60 16.39 -6.68 -10.53
C PHE A 60 17.26 -6.06 -9.42
N PHE A 61 18.60 -6.09 -9.58
CA PHE A 61 19.52 -5.47 -8.63
C PHE A 61 19.37 -3.95 -8.57
N ILE A 62 19.05 -3.27 -9.69
CA ILE A 62 18.73 -1.85 -9.70
C ILE A 62 17.44 -1.61 -8.91
N GLY A 63 16.41 -2.43 -9.13
CA GLY A 63 15.15 -2.31 -8.38
C GLY A 63 15.33 -2.57 -6.89
N PHE A 64 16.20 -3.48 -6.50
CA PHE A 64 16.57 -3.73 -5.11
C PHE A 64 17.28 -2.53 -4.49
N ALA A 65 18.31 -1.99 -5.16
CA ALA A 65 19.03 -0.80 -4.71
C ALA A 65 18.09 0.41 -4.53
N ILE A 66 17.17 0.64 -5.47
CA ILE A 66 16.17 1.73 -5.35
C ILE A 66 15.30 1.56 -4.11
N LEU A 67 14.86 0.33 -3.80
CA LEU A 67 14.04 0.08 -2.61
C LEU A 67 14.82 0.32 -1.31
N ASP A 68 16.09 -0.03 -1.25
CA ASP A 68 16.91 0.23 -0.07
C ASP A 68 17.26 1.71 0.09
N MET A 69 17.58 2.40 -1.00
CA MET A 69 17.77 3.87 -0.98
C MET A 69 16.50 4.60 -0.56
N SER A 70 15.34 4.16 -1.01
CA SER A 70 14.04 4.72 -0.59
C SER A 70 13.85 4.61 0.93
N LYS A 71 14.19 3.47 1.53
CA LYS A 71 14.14 3.31 3.01
C LYS A 71 15.11 4.25 3.71
N TYR A 72 16.33 4.36 3.19
CA TYR A 72 17.32 5.28 3.76
C TYR A 72 16.80 6.73 3.77
N ILE A 73 16.28 7.21 2.66
CA ILE A 73 15.73 8.58 2.52
C ILE A 73 14.59 8.82 3.52
N ILE A 74 13.65 7.87 3.63
CA ILE A 74 12.51 7.99 4.55
C ILE A 74 12.97 8.03 6.01
N TYR A 75 13.90 7.16 6.41
CA TYR A 75 14.40 7.13 7.77
C TYR A 75 15.28 8.34 8.10
N ASP A 76 16.14 8.77 7.16
CA ASP A 76 16.94 9.97 7.32
C ASP A 76 16.03 11.21 7.52
N PHE A 77 15.02 11.36 6.70
CA PHE A 77 14.04 12.43 6.85
C PHE A 77 13.31 12.37 8.21
N TYR A 78 12.83 11.20 8.62
CA TYR A 78 12.12 11.07 9.88
C TYR A 78 13.01 11.34 11.10
N TYR A 79 14.18 10.70 11.18
CA TYR A 79 15.05 10.78 12.35
C TYR A 79 15.92 12.04 12.38
N ASN A 80 16.49 12.42 11.24
CA ASN A 80 17.47 13.51 11.19
C ASN A 80 16.85 14.85 10.80
N VAL A 81 15.70 14.89 10.14
CA VAL A 81 15.02 16.13 9.79
C VAL A 81 13.84 16.39 10.74
N LEU A 82 12.80 15.54 10.74
CA LEU A 82 11.61 15.81 11.56
C LEU A 82 11.88 15.74 13.05
N LYS A 83 12.42 14.64 13.57
CA LYS A 83 12.63 14.46 15.02
C LYS A 83 13.69 15.38 15.62
N ARG A 84 14.65 15.85 14.82
CA ARG A 84 15.66 16.80 15.29
C ARG A 84 15.15 18.23 15.37
N ASN A 85 14.28 18.63 14.47
CA ASN A 85 13.85 20.02 14.35
C ASN A 85 12.47 20.28 14.96
N MET A 86 11.66 19.23 15.20
CA MET A 86 10.30 19.37 15.73
C MET A 86 10.14 18.62 17.04
N GLU A 87 9.35 19.19 17.96
CA GLU A 87 9.04 18.56 19.24
C GLU A 87 7.90 17.55 19.13
N ASN A 88 7.95 16.50 19.95
CA ASN A 88 6.88 15.52 20.10
C ASN A 88 6.37 14.94 18.76
N VAL A 89 7.29 14.57 17.88
CA VAL A 89 6.98 13.87 16.62
C VAL A 89 6.78 12.38 16.91
N CYS A 90 5.61 11.87 16.57
CA CYS A 90 5.25 10.46 16.70
C CYS A 90 4.88 9.88 15.31
N LEU A 91 5.53 8.77 14.95
CA LEU A 91 5.18 8.01 13.73
C LEU A 91 3.92 7.19 14.00
N LEU A 92 2.86 7.44 13.24
CA LEU A 92 1.60 6.70 13.31
C LEU A 92 1.53 5.57 12.27
N GLY A 93 2.12 5.79 11.10
CA GLY A 93 2.14 4.81 10.03
C GLY A 93 3.18 5.12 8.96
N GLN A 94 3.57 4.09 8.22
CA GLN A 94 4.50 4.17 7.10
C GLN A 94 4.06 3.23 5.98
N ASP A 95 4.14 3.70 4.74
CA ASP A 95 3.95 2.83 3.57
C ASP A 95 4.99 3.13 2.50
N THR A 96 6.10 2.40 2.54
CA THR A 96 7.22 2.43 1.58
C THR A 96 7.90 3.80 1.48
N ASP A 97 7.23 4.79 0.91
CA ASP A 97 7.70 6.13 0.56
C ASP A 97 6.87 7.25 1.20
N SER A 98 5.95 6.91 2.09
CA SER A 98 5.12 7.87 2.82
C SER A 98 5.18 7.65 4.33
N LEU A 99 4.98 8.73 5.07
CA LEU A 99 4.93 8.76 6.54
C LEU A 99 3.63 9.42 6.99
N ILE A 100 2.97 8.84 7.98
CA ILE A 100 1.87 9.47 8.70
C ILE A 100 2.40 9.82 10.09
N VAL A 101 2.51 11.11 10.36
CA VAL A 101 3.13 11.60 11.60
C VAL A 101 2.17 12.48 12.40
N LYS A 102 2.26 12.41 13.72
CA LYS A 102 1.62 13.34 14.63
C LYS A 102 2.69 14.26 15.22
N ILE A 103 2.52 15.55 14.99
CA ILE A 103 3.43 16.59 15.46
C ILE A 103 2.70 17.44 16.51
N LYS A 104 3.21 17.48 17.75
CA LYS A 104 2.73 18.34 18.82
C LYS A 104 3.74 19.43 19.11
N ASP A 105 4.00 20.28 18.13
CA ASP A 105 4.92 21.39 18.24
C ASP A 105 4.15 22.71 18.05
N LYS A 106 4.28 23.64 19.01
CA LYS A 106 3.63 24.95 18.92
C LYS A 106 4.19 25.80 17.78
N ASN A 107 5.46 25.60 17.44
CA ASN A 107 6.17 26.33 16.41
C ASN A 107 6.25 25.55 15.09
N ARG A 108 5.32 24.59 14.85
CA ARG A 108 5.38 23.71 13.68
C ARG A 108 5.41 24.46 12.36
N VAL A 109 4.65 25.55 12.23
CA VAL A 109 4.57 26.32 10.98
C VAL A 109 5.90 27.03 10.71
N PHE A 110 6.48 27.67 11.72
CA PHE A 110 7.82 28.24 11.66
C PHE A 110 8.86 27.22 11.19
N LYS A 111 8.88 26.05 11.84
CA LYS A 111 9.83 24.98 11.52
C LYS A 111 9.61 24.38 10.13
N LEU A 112 8.37 24.30 9.64
CA LEU A 112 8.08 23.90 8.26
C LEU A 112 8.63 24.92 7.26
N CYS A 113 8.51 26.20 7.53
CA CYS A 113 9.12 27.24 6.71
C CYS A 113 10.64 27.16 6.69
N GLU A 114 11.31 26.94 7.84
CA GLU A 114 12.77 26.74 7.91
C GLU A 114 13.23 25.48 7.14
N LEU A 115 12.40 24.43 7.13
CA LEU A 115 12.66 23.16 6.46
C LEU A 115 12.12 23.13 5.01
N TYR A 116 11.77 24.28 4.44
CA TYR A 116 11.14 24.37 3.10
C TYR A 116 11.83 23.54 2.02
N LYS A 117 13.15 23.42 2.08
CA LYS A 117 13.96 22.65 1.12
C LYS A 117 13.62 21.14 1.07
N TYR A 118 12.91 20.62 2.05
CA TYR A 118 12.47 19.24 2.10
C TYR A 118 11.02 19.05 1.67
N PHE A 119 10.28 20.15 1.42
CA PHE A 119 8.85 20.09 1.14
C PHE A 119 8.50 20.75 -0.20
N ASP A 120 7.57 20.15 -0.91
CA ASP A 120 6.90 20.76 -2.05
C ASP A 120 5.49 21.17 -1.61
N PHE A 121 5.29 22.48 -1.47
CA PHE A 121 4.03 23.09 -1.05
C PHE A 121 3.11 23.42 -2.22
N SER A 122 3.52 23.19 -3.48
CA SER A 122 2.81 23.65 -4.68
C SER A 122 1.44 23.02 -4.91
N GLU A 123 1.12 21.93 -4.21
CA GLU A 123 -0.17 21.25 -4.33
C GLU A 123 -1.06 21.42 -3.08
N LEU A 124 -0.71 22.36 -2.19
CA LEU A 124 -1.58 22.68 -1.07
C LEU A 124 -2.90 23.28 -1.56
N ASP A 125 -3.99 22.85 -0.96
CA ASP A 125 -5.31 23.47 -1.19
C ASP A 125 -5.33 24.84 -0.53
N HIS A 126 -5.66 25.89 -1.29
CA HIS A 126 -5.73 27.27 -0.82
C HIS A 126 -6.75 27.46 0.33
N SER A 127 -7.69 26.54 0.49
CA SER A 127 -8.66 26.54 1.58
C SER A 127 -8.24 25.69 2.79
N SER A 128 -7.04 25.12 2.78
CA SER A 128 -6.54 24.28 3.87
C SER A 128 -5.99 25.10 5.02
N SER A 129 -6.05 24.54 6.22
CA SER A 129 -5.52 25.19 7.42
C SER A 129 -4.01 25.42 7.32
N LEU A 130 -3.25 24.49 6.75
CA LEU A 130 -1.80 24.65 6.59
C LEU A 130 -1.45 25.74 5.59
N TYR A 131 -2.19 25.90 4.49
CA TYR A 131 -1.94 26.97 3.52
C TYR A 131 -2.07 28.34 4.18
N HIS A 132 -3.14 28.58 4.92
CA HIS A 132 -3.36 29.84 5.63
C HIS A 132 -2.33 30.08 6.72
N ASP A 133 -2.00 29.06 7.53
CA ASP A 133 -0.97 29.15 8.56
C ASP A 133 0.40 29.54 7.96
N LEU A 134 0.77 28.96 6.79
CA LEU A 134 2.03 29.27 6.08
C LEU A 134 2.01 30.67 5.46
N GLU A 135 0.88 31.10 4.88
CA GLU A 135 0.73 32.43 4.27
C GLU A 135 0.85 33.54 5.32
N GLU A 136 0.16 33.38 6.46
CA GLU A 136 0.23 34.30 7.61
C GLU A 136 1.68 34.42 8.09
N TYR A 137 2.33 33.28 8.37
CA TYR A 137 3.71 33.26 8.84
C TYR A 137 4.69 33.89 7.82
N TYR A 138 4.51 33.57 6.52
CA TYR A 138 5.35 34.11 5.46
C TYR A 138 5.27 35.65 5.40
N ASN A 139 4.06 36.18 5.46
CA ASN A 139 3.84 37.64 5.38
C ASN A 139 4.41 38.40 6.56
N GLU A 140 4.46 37.81 7.75
CA GLU A 140 4.91 38.44 8.99
C GLU A 140 6.43 38.29 9.22
N HIS A 141 7.05 37.17 8.84
CA HIS A 141 8.37 36.82 9.32
C HIS A 141 9.43 36.58 8.24
N ILE A 142 9.02 36.36 6.97
CA ILE A 142 9.97 36.01 5.91
C ILE A 142 10.34 37.23 5.08
N ASP A 143 11.66 37.42 4.83
CA ASP A 143 12.14 38.49 3.97
C ASP A 143 11.77 38.24 2.51
N LYS A 144 10.84 39.07 2.01
CA LYS A 144 10.35 39.00 0.63
C LYS A 144 11.44 39.22 -0.43
N ARG A 145 12.61 39.73 -0.03
CA ARG A 145 13.77 39.87 -0.95
C ARG A 145 14.41 38.56 -1.29
N GLU A 146 14.27 37.53 -0.40
CA GLU A 146 14.84 36.23 -0.63
C GLU A 146 13.95 35.34 -1.54
N PHE A 147 12.64 35.37 -1.31
CA PHE A 147 11.70 34.42 -1.97
C PHE A 147 10.66 35.10 -2.88
N GLY A 148 10.57 36.45 -2.88
CA GLY A 148 9.60 37.18 -3.68
C GLY A 148 8.19 37.19 -3.08
N SER A 149 7.21 36.63 -3.79
CA SER A 149 5.83 36.51 -3.31
C SER A 149 5.64 35.16 -2.59
N PHE A 150 4.56 35.03 -1.80
CA PHE A 150 4.17 33.76 -1.20
C PHE A 150 3.93 32.67 -2.26
N ASP A 151 3.33 33.04 -3.41
CA ASP A 151 3.18 32.12 -4.55
C ASP A 151 4.52 31.61 -5.09
N SER A 152 5.54 32.43 -5.09
CA SER A 152 6.89 32.03 -5.49
C SER A 152 7.48 31.05 -4.47
N PHE A 153 7.27 31.29 -3.17
CA PHE A 153 7.73 30.44 -2.10
C PHE A 153 7.08 29.06 -2.14
N VAL A 154 5.77 28.96 -2.23
CA VAL A 154 5.07 27.65 -2.28
C VAL A 154 5.42 26.83 -3.53
N ASN A 155 5.75 27.50 -4.63
CA ASN A 155 6.14 26.87 -5.90
C ASN A 155 7.64 26.61 -6.03
N LEU A 156 8.46 26.97 -5.05
CA LEU A 156 9.92 26.90 -5.13
C LEU A 156 10.42 25.48 -5.46
N ASN A 157 9.86 24.48 -4.83
CA ASN A 157 10.27 23.09 -4.99
C ASN A 157 9.37 22.28 -5.95
N LYS A 158 8.51 22.94 -6.71
CA LYS A 158 7.65 22.31 -7.69
C LYS A 158 8.47 21.58 -8.75
N LYS A 159 8.31 20.25 -8.83
CA LYS A 159 9.02 19.38 -9.78
C LYS A 159 10.55 19.37 -9.63
N VAL A 160 11.08 19.83 -8.52
CA VAL A 160 12.52 19.73 -8.24
C VAL A 160 12.87 18.26 -7.98
N PRO A 161 13.88 17.68 -8.66
CA PRO A 161 14.30 16.30 -8.38
C PRO A 161 15.00 16.21 -7.03
N GLY A 162 14.63 15.21 -6.23
CA GLY A 162 15.30 14.96 -4.96
C GLY A 162 14.37 14.36 -3.90
N PRO A 163 14.85 14.23 -2.67
CA PRO A 163 14.06 13.75 -1.55
C PRO A 163 13.15 14.85 -1.00
N ILE A 164 12.18 15.26 -1.80
CA ILE A 164 11.21 16.30 -1.49
C ILE A 164 9.87 15.64 -1.21
N PHE A 165 9.26 16.00 -0.08
CA PHE A 165 8.02 15.43 0.40
C PHE A 165 6.84 16.35 0.10
N LYS A 166 5.74 15.76 -0.33
CA LYS A 166 4.45 16.43 -0.52
C LYS A 166 3.48 16.00 0.56
N ASP A 167 2.58 16.90 0.93
CA ASP A 167 1.43 16.54 1.75
C ASP A 167 0.34 15.92 0.85
N GLU A 168 0.09 14.62 1.04
CA GLU A 168 -0.96 13.88 0.29
C GLU A 168 -2.37 14.36 0.62
N HIS A 169 -2.55 15.05 1.75
CA HIS A 169 -3.81 15.67 2.16
C HIS A 169 -3.93 17.15 1.76
N GLN A 170 -2.98 17.64 0.94
CA GLN A 170 -3.02 18.99 0.37
C GLN A 170 -3.15 20.10 1.43
N GLY A 171 -2.55 19.92 2.59
CA GLY A 171 -2.60 20.85 3.71
C GLY A 171 -3.80 20.68 4.64
N ASN A 172 -4.74 19.79 4.33
CA ASN A 172 -5.85 19.48 5.24
C ASN A 172 -5.35 18.62 6.39
N ARG A 173 -5.56 19.08 7.62
CA ARG A 173 -5.08 18.40 8.82
C ARG A 173 -5.81 17.09 9.02
N ILE A 174 -5.07 16.03 9.35
CA ILE A 174 -5.63 14.76 9.79
C ILE A 174 -6.17 14.94 11.22
N VAL A 175 -7.47 14.75 11.39
CA VAL A 175 -8.17 14.84 12.68
C VAL A 175 -8.19 13.48 13.37
N GLU A 176 -8.46 12.43 12.63
CA GLU A 176 -8.50 11.06 13.14
C GLU A 176 -7.68 10.10 12.28
N PHE A 177 -7.00 9.18 12.95
CA PHE A 177 -6.26 8.08 12.32
C PHE A 177 -6.52 6.78 13.08
N ALA A 178 -6.90 5.72 12.36
CA ALA A 178 -6.98 4.36 12.89
C ALA A 178 -6.25 3.39 11.96
N GLY A 179 -5.14 2.84 12.44
CA GLY A 179 -4.31 1.88 11.69
C GLY A 179 -4.39 0.50 12.31
N LEU A 180 -4.84 -0.50 11.55
CA LEU A 180 -4.90 -1.89 12.00
C LEU A 180 -3.59 -2.64 11.69
N LYS A 181 -3.05 -2.44 10.51
CA LYS A 181 -1.82 -3.04 9.99
C LYS A 181 -1.36 -2.34 8.71
N PRO A 182 -0.15 -2.60 8.19
CA PRO A 182 0.31 -1.99 6.96
C PRO A 182 -0.70 -2.13 5.81
N LYS A 183 -1.00 -1.02 5.14
CA LYS A 183 -2.01 -0.91 4.07
C LYS A 183 -3.45 -1.25 4.50
N MET A 184 -3.74 -1.08 5.79
CA MET A 184 -5.09 -1.21 6.35
C MET A 184 -5.29 -0.15 7.43
N TYR A 185 -5.70 1.03 7.01
CA TYR A 185 -5.90 2.20 7.86
C TYR A 185 -7.04 3.08 7.33
N CYS A 186 -7.55 3.93 8.19
CA CYS A 186 -8.54 4.94 7.88
C CYS A 186 -8.11 6.28 8.47
N ILE A 187 -8.32 7.34 7.72
CA ILE A 187 -7.97 8.72 8.05
C ILE A 187 -9.21 9.57 7.84
N VAL A 188 -9.47 10.49 8.74
CA VAL A 188 -10.45 11.57 8.56
C VAL A 188 -9.69 12.90 8.62
N ASP A 189 -9.89 13.75 7.64
CA ASP A 189 -9.30 15.08 7.60
C ASP A 189 -10.25 16.15 8.22
N GLU A 190 -9.77 17.39 8.31
CA GLU A 190 -10.53 18.51 8.89
C GLU A 190 -11.77 18.93 8.07
N LYS A 191 -11.91 18.43 6.84
CA LYS A 191 -13.10 18.60 5.98
C LYS A 191 -14.07 17.42 6.06
N ASP A 192 -13.90 16.55 7.04
CA ASP A 192 -14.65 15.30 7.21
C ASP A 192 -14.54 14.31 6.02
N VAL A 193 -13.51 14.47 5.18
CA VAL A 193 -13.27 13.53 4.08
C VAL A 193 -12.56 12.29 4.61
N VAL A 194 -13.12 11.12 4.29
CA VAL A 194 -12.59 9.84 4.71
C VAL A 194 -11.67 9.24 3.65
N HIS A 195 -10.41 9.08 3.98
CA HIS A 195 -9.41 8.37 3.19
C HIS A 195 -9.09 7.02 3.82
N ASN A 196 -8.95 5.98 3.02
CA ASN A 196 -8.62 4.68 3.56
C ASN A 196 -7.75 3.83 2.64
N ALA A 197 -6.93 2.98 3.24
CA ALA A 197 -6.32 1.83 2.60
C ALA A 197 -6.89 0.55 3.24
N ALA A 198 -7.36 -0.37 2.42
CA ALA A 198 -7.91 -1.65 2.89
C ALA A 198 -7.47 -2.77 1.94
N LYS A 199 -6.16 -3.03 1.88
CA LYS A 199 -5.57 -4.00 0.95
C LYS A 199 -6.16 -5.39 1.16
N GLY A 200 -6.75 -5.93 0.09
CA GLY A 200 -7.34 -7.26 0.10
C GLY A 200 -8.78 -7.31 0.61
N VAL A 201 -9.38 -6.17 0.94
CA VAL A 201 -10.81 -6.06 1.26
C VAL A 201 -11.54 -5.54 0.03
N PRO A 202 -12.52 -6.27 -0.51
CA PRO A 202 -13.31 -5.81 -1.65
C PRO A 202 -14.21 -4.62 -1.27
N ARG A 203 -14.50 -3.75 -2.24
CA ARG A 203 -15.44 -2.63 -2.01
C ARG A 203 -16.86 -3.11 -1.68
N SER A 204 -17.26 -4.24 -2.27
CA SER A 204 -18.56 -4.90 -2.03
C SER A 204 -18.40 -6.01 -1.01
N MET A 205 -18.13 -5.65 0.23
CA MET A 205 -18.02 -6.60 1.33
C MET A 205 -19.36 -6.76 2.03
N CYS A 206 -19.75 -7.98 2.32
CA CYS A 206 -20.90 -8.29 3.16
C CYS A 206 -20.44 -8.94 4.48
N VAL A 207 -20.98 -8.45 5.59
CA VAL A 207 -20.82 -9.04 6.91
C VAL A 207 -22.21 -9.34 7.44
N ASN A 208 -22.48 -10.60 7.78
CA ASN A 208 -23.80 -11.05 8.21
C ASN A 208 -24.95 -10.67 7.25
N GLY A 209 -24.68 -10.71 5.94
CA GLY A 209 -25.65 -10.37 4.90
C GLY A 209 -25.84 -8.88 4.61
N LEU A 210 -25.17 -7.99 5.35
CA LEU A 210 -25.24 -6.55 5.15
C LEU A 210 -23.99 -6.04 4.41
N ASN A 211 -24.19 -5.15 3.45
CA ASN A 211 -23.08 -4.46 2.79
C ASN A 211 -22.38 -3.50 3.77
N VAL A 212 -21.06 -3.60 3.86
CA VAL A 212 -20.27 -2.76 4.77
C VAL A 212 -19.40 -1.81 3.95
N CYS A 213 -19.49 -0.52 4.26
CA CYS A 213 -18.62 0.48 3.67
C CYS A 213 -17.22 0.40 4.29
N VAL A 214 -16.21 0.15 3.47
CA VAL A 214 -14.80 0.13 3.92
C VAL A 214 -14.26 1.52 4.28
N LYS A 215 -14.93 2.59 3.86
CA LYS A 215 -14.64 3.97 4.23
C LYS A 215 -15.45 4.38 5.48
N ASN A 216 -15.25 3.68 6.57
CA ASN A 216 -15.97 3.94 7.81
C ASN A 216 -14.99 3.86 8.99
N MET A 217 -14.66 4.99 9.59
CA MET A 217 -13.74 5.11 10.71
C MET A 217 -14.17 4.25 11.91
N GLU A 218 -15.48 4.21 12.21
CA GLU A 218 -15.98 3.42 13.33
C GLU A 218 -15.74 1.92 13.19
N LEU A 219 -15.70 1.41 11.95
CA LEU A 219 -15.36 0.03 11.66
C LEU A 219 -13.91 -0.28 12.08
N TYR A 220 -12.98 0.64 11.80
CA TYR A 220 -11.57 0.49 12.20
C TYR A 220 -11.41 0.63 13.71
N LYS A 221 -12.08 1.60 14.34
CA LYS A 221 -12.06 1.79 15.80
C LYS A 221 -12.59 0.54 16.52
N LYS A 222 -13.73 0.02 16.09
CA LYS A 222 -14.34 -1.19 16.66
C LYS A 222 -13.42 -2.42 16.51
N THR A 223 -12.72 -2.55 15.39
CA THR A 223 -11.75 -3.64 15.20
C THR A 223 -10.49 -3.46 16.03
N LEU A 224 -10.04 -2.21 16.24
CA LEU A 224 -8.83 -1.89 17.00
C LEU A 224 -9.06 -2.01 18.51
N PHE A 225 -10.24 -1.60 18.99
CA PHE A 225 -10.66 -1.65 20.38
C PHE A 225 -11.91 -2.52 20.54
N PRO A 226 -11.76 -3.84 20.35
CA PRO A 226 -12.92 -4.73 20.33
C PRO A 226 -13.53 -4.89 21.73
N GLU A 227 -14.84 -4.75 21.84
CA GLU A 227 -15.58 -5.05 23.07
C GLU A 227 -15.62 -6.57 23.35
N ASN A 228 -15.48 -7.37 22.30
CA ASN A 228 -15.50 -8.81 22.37
C ASN A 228 -14.54 -9.45 21.34
N LYS A 229 -14.25 -10.75 21.49
CA LYS A 229 -13.31 -11.48 20.57
C LYS A 229 -13.77 -11.53 19.12
N VAL A 230 -15.09 -11.39 18.85
CA VAL A 230 -15.65 -11.42 17.49
C VAL A 230 -15.32 -10.15 16.75
N ASP A 231 -15.39 -9.00 17.41
CA ASP A 231 -15.08 -7.69 16.80
C ASP A 231 -13.59 -7.54 16.45
N ALA A 232 -12.70 -8.20 17.19
CA ALA A 232 -11.28 -8.21 16.89
C ALA A 232 -10.93 -8.86 15.53
N LYS A 233 -11.85 -9.62 14.96
CA LYS A 233 -11.63 -10.38 13.72
C LYS A 233 -12.92 -10.43 12.91
N MET A 234 -13.10 -9.45 12.03
CA MET A 234 -14.29 -9.35 11.19
C MET A 234 -14.17 -10.25 9.96
N VAL A 235 -15.09 -11.19 9.81
CA VAL A 235 -15.20 -12.08 8.67
C VAL A 235 -16.28 -11.59 7.73
N GLY A 236 -15.94 -11.40 6.47
CA GLY A 236 -16.88 -10.99 5.43
C GLY A 236 -16.94 -11.97 4.27
N GLU A 237 -18.06 -11.89 3.54
CA GLU A 237 -18.30 -12.62 2.31
C GLU A 237 -18.24 -11.69 1.10
N PHE A 238 -17.74 -12.17 -0.02
CA PHE A 238 -17.74 -11.45 -1.28
C PHE A 238 -17.70 -12.42 -2.45
N SER A 239 -18.18 -11.94 -3.59
CA SER A 239 -18.06 -12.65 -4.85
C SER A 239 -16.86 -12.13 -5.63
N ARG A 240 -16.09 -13.02 -6.22
CA ARG A 240 -14.99 -12.66 -7.12
C ARG A 240 -15.01 -13.51 -8.38
N ILE A 241 -14.52 -12.92 -9.46
CA ILE A 241 -14.22 -13.66 -10.68
C ILE A 241 -12.93 -14.45 -10.44
N ASN A 242 -12.99 -15.75 -10.68
CA ASN A 242 -11.85 -16.65 -10.57
C ASN A 242 -11.58 -17.28 -11.95
N ASN A 243 -10.30 -17.43 -12.27
CA ASN A 243 -9.85 -18.19 -13.43
C ASN A 243 -9.08 -19.42 -12.93
N ARG A 244 -9.62 -20.60 -13.18
CA ARG A 244 -8.95 -21.87 -12.87
C ARG A 244 -9.11 -22.77 -14.07
N GLY A 245 -7.99 -23.31 -14.58
CA GLY A 245 -8.01 -24.19 -15.75
C GLY A 245 -8.62 -23.48 -16.98
N MET A 246 -8.24 -22.23 -17.25
CA MET A 246 -8.78 -21.36 -18.31
C MET A 246 -10.32 -21.19 -18.30
N LYS A 247 -11.01 -21.67 -17.27
CA LYS A 247 -12.44 -21.42 -17.05
C LYS A 247 -12.62 -20.24 -16.12
N ILE A 248 -13.51 -19.33 -16.52
CA ILE A 248 -13.89 -18.16 -15.72
C ILE A 248 -15.17 -18.52 -14.97
N SER A 249 -15.13 -18.31 -13.65
CA SER A 249 -16.28 -18.57 -12.79
C SER A 249 -16.40 -17.48 -11.72
N THR A 250 -17.62 -17.23 -11.26
CA THR A 250 -17.86 -16.40 -10.09
C THR A 250 -17.88 -17.30 -8.86
N VAL A 251 -17.04 -17.00 -7.89
CA VAL A 251 -16.90 -17.78 -6.65
C VAL A 251 -17.25 -16.88 -5.47
N LYS A 252 -18.15 -17.36 -4.59
CA LYS A 252 -18.36 -16.73 -3.27
C LYS A 252 -17.26 -17.19 -2.33
N GLN A 253 -16.67 -16.27 -1.61
CA GLN A 253 -15.57 -16.53 -0.70
C GLN A 253 -15.78 -15.82 0.63
N LYS A 254 -15.54 -16.54 1.72
CA LYS A 254 -15.43 -15.99 3.08
C LYS A 254 -13.97 -15.78 3.42
N LYS A 255 -13.65 -14.64 4.03
CA LYS A 255 -12.33 -14.42 4.62
C LYS A 255 -12.36 -13.38 5.72
N ILE A 256 -11.29 -13.35 6.51
CA ILE A 256 -11.05 -12.26 7.47
C ILE A 256 -10.79 -10.98 6.68
N MET A 257 -11.62 -9.98 6.86
CA MET A 257 -11.56 -8.68 6.20
C MET A 257 -10.75 -7.69 7.03
N PHE A 258 -11.16 -7.49 8.27
CA PHE A 258 -10.51 -6.60 9.22
C PHE A 258 -10.01 -7.38 10.43
N THR A 259 -8.80 -7.06 10.86
CA THR A 259 -8.24 -7.55 12.11
C THR A 259 -7.07 -6.65 12.52
N ALA A 260 -6.99 -6.34 13.80
CA ALA A 260 -5.86 -5.64 14.40
C ALA A 260 -4.68 -6.60 14.66
N LEU A 261 -4.89 -7.90 14.55
CA LEU A 261 -3.81 -8.88 14.71
C LEU A 261 -2.93 -8.88 13.46
N ASP A 262 -1.72 -8.39 13.58
CA ASP A 262 -0.69 -8.52 12.55
C ASP A 262 0.08 -9.82 12.77
N ASN A 263 -0.32 -10.85 12.02
CA ASN A 263 0.30 -12.16 12.05
C ASN A 263 1.30 -12.40 10.91
N LYS A 264 1.73 -11.35 10.21
CA LYS A 264 2.70 -11.51 9.11
C LYS A 264 4.10 -11.82 9.60
N ARG A 265 4.41 -11.42 10.81
CA ARG A 265 5.68 -11.67 11.46
C ARG A 265 5.46 -12.10 12.91
N TYR A 266 6.34 -12.91 13.43
CA TYR A 266 6.39 -13.20 14.85
C TYR A 266 6.95 -11.97 15.59
N VAL A 267 6.26 -11.50 16.61
CA VAL A 267 6.72 -10.40 17.46
C VAL A 267 7.43 -11.00 18.68
N CYS A 268 8.67 -10.59 18.90
CA CYS A 268 9.46 -11.05 20.04
C CYS A 268 8.92 -10.51 21.37
N GLU A 269 9.37 -11.07 22.49
CA GLU A 269 8.92 -10.70 23.85
C GLU A 269 9.14 -9.24 24.20
N ASP A 270 10.15 -8.60 23.61
CA ASP A 270 10.44 -7.17 23.78
C ASP A 270 9.42 -6.25 23.06
N ASN A 271 8.48 -6.80 22.29
CA ASN A 271 7.49 -6.08 21.48
C ASN A 271 8.07 -5.11 20.44
N VAL A 272 9.36 -5.17 20.15
CA VAL A 272 10.08 -4.31 19.20
C VAL A 272 10.62 -5.12 18.02
N HIS A 273 11.36 -6.17 18.33
CA HIS A 273 11.92 -7.04 17.30
C HIS A 273 10.88 -8.00 16.72
N THR A 274 11.03 -8.30 15.45
CA THR A 274 10.14 -9.24 14.76
C THR A 274 10.96 -10.23 13.93
N LEU A 275 10.46 -11.47 13.83
CA LEU A 275 11.06 -12.54 13.06
C LEU A 275 10.12 -12.99 11.94
N ALA A 276 10.66 -13.47 10.84
CA ALA A 276 9.86 -14.13 9.81
C ALA A 276 9.38 -15.47 10.34
N TRP A 277 8.14 -15.85 10.04
CA TRP A 277 7.63 -17.18 10.36
C TRP A 277 8.52 -18.26 9.74
N GLY A 278 8.83 -19.29 10.50
CA GLY A 278 9.83 -20.31 10.15
C GLY A 278 11.27 -20.00 10.57
N HIS A 279 11.53 -18.83 11.18
CA HIS A 279 12.84 -18.54 11.72
C HIS A 279 13.18 -19.48 12.89
N TYR A 280 14.42 -19.94 12.98
CA TYR A 280 14.87 -20.95 13.95
C TYR A 280 14.71 -20.52 15.41
N SER A 281 14.70 -19.22 15.69
CA SER A 281 14.54 -18.69 17.05
C SER A 281 13.08 -18.58 17.51
N ILE A 282 12.11 -18.85 16.65
CA ILE A 282 10.70 -18.84 17.03
C ILE A 282 10.38 -20.20 17.70
N PRO A 283 9.74 -20.20 18.89
CA PRO A 283 9.32 -21.44 19.53
C PRO A 283 8.51 -22.33 18.59
N VAL A 284 8.76 -23.64 18.63
CA VAL A 284 8.13 -24.61 17.71
C VAL A 284 6.60 -24.55 17.79
N ASP A 285 6.06 -24.44 19.00
CA ASP A 285 4.61 -24.37 19.24
C ASP A 285 3.95 -23.15 18.60
N GLU A 286 4.65 -22.01 18.57
CA GLU A 286 4.14 -20.78 17.92
C GLU A 286 4.17 -20.90 16.40
N ASN A 287 5.21 -21.51 15.82
CA ASN A 287 5.28 -21.78 14.40
C ASN A 287 4.18 -22.77 13.96
N ALA A 288 3.90 -23.82 14.76
CA ALA A 288 2.84 -24.79 14.48
C ALA A 288 1.47 -24.10 14.46
N LYS A 289 1.15 -23.28 15.47
CA LYS A 289 -0.10 -22.49 15.52
C LYS A 289 -0.30 -21.62 14.27
N TYR A 290 0.76 -21.01 13.74
CA TYR A 290 0.68 -20.22 12.51
C TYR A 290 0.35 -21.08 11.29
N CYS A 291 0.95 -22.25 11.17
CA CYS A 291 0.70 -23.17 10.04
C CYS A 291 -0.75 -23.67 10.02
N ASP A 292 -1.34 -23.95 11.16
CA ASP A 292 -2.72 -24.42 11.27
C ASP A 292 -3.75 -23.35 10.91
N VAL A 293 -3.50 -22.11 11.28
CA VAL A 293 -4.38 -20.97 10.95
C VAL A 293 -4.44 -20.68 9.44
N ASN A 294 -3.38 -21.01 8.69
CA ASN A 294 -3.31 -20.74 7.25
C ASN A 294 -3.76 -21.91 6.36
N ARG A 295 -4.08 -23.08 6.96
CA ARG A 295 -4.59 -24.27 6.25
C ARG A 295 -6.12 -24.38 6.26
N GLY A 296 -6.82 -23.52 6.99
CA GLY A 296 -8.28 -23.51 7.13
C GLY A 296 -9.01 -22.62 6.11
#